data_910443961400cea3cf7ab5ee38c5d3a1
#
_entry.id   910443961400cea3cf7ab5ee38c5d3a1
#
_cell.length_a   1.000
_cell.length_b   1.000
_cell.length_c   1.000
_cell.angle_alpha   90.00
_cell.angle_beta   90.00
_cell.angle_gamma   90.00
#
_symmetry.space_group_name_H-M   'P 1'
#
loop_
_entity.id
_entity.type
_entity.pdbx_description
1 polymer ?
#
loop_
_entity_poly.entity_id
_entity_poly.type
_entity_poly.pdbx_seq_one_letter_code
_entity_poly.pdbx_strand_id
1 'polypeptide(L)'
;NRLDDYATKYLTRHCKKALETPMPLPVDEILQKANLTVKEVSLSRNLDIFGCCLLLDGEVEIYDHEQGTSKTVSFPAGTVLIEPDSEAMYGEGAKRNTLIHEALHWEKDKTYFEILAVKNAAASEKLYPIMCRLSETFYEPPEGKKTKENEVKWLEWQAHRLAPRVLMPFEMFKKKALELIDSYQNPQNDIIPSCDTLIEDLSTFFIVSRVSIKYRLIEVGLLGRISGFEDFDAVFAEINNSKELVALTPVEAYQLLSLDSSLREWVSGGQFVFADGYFVLADKKYITAKEDGLHLT
;
A
#
# COMPACT_ATOMS: atom_id res chain seq x y z
N ASN A 1 14.94 9.84 9.45
CA ASN A 1 14.08 8.66 9.68
C ASN A 1 14.75 7.44 9.04
N ARG A 2 14.92 6.34 9.79
CA ARG A 2 15.64 5.13 9.30
C ARG A 2 15.02 4.53 8.03
N LEU A 3 13.70 4.67 7.83
CA LEU A 3 13.02 4.20 6.63
C LEU A 3 13.36 5.07 5.41
N ASP A 4 13.42 6.39 5.55
CA ASP A 4 13.82 7.28 4.48
C ASP A 4 15.31 7.10 4.12
N ASP A 5 16.18 6.83 5.11
CA ASP A 5 17.58 6.51 4.88
C ASP A 5 17.71 5.21 4.06
N TYR A 6 16.87 4.21 4.34
CA TYR A 6 16.86 2.97 3.57
C TYR A 6 16.36 3.20 2.14
N ALA A 7 15.26 3.92 1.97
CA ALA A 7 14.73 4.29 0.65
C ALA A 7 15.78 5.05 -0.18
N THR A 8 16.49 5.99 0.44
CA THR A 8 17.60 6.72 -0.20
C THR A 8 18.73 5.79 -0.65
N LYS A 9 19.15 4.84 0.19
CA LYS A 9 20.15 3.84 -0.17
C LYS A 9 19.69 2.93 -1.31
N TYR A 10 18.45 2.51 -1.28
CA TYR A 10 17.83 1.72 -2.36
C TYR A 10 17.88 2.50 -3.69
N LEU A 11 17.41 3.73 -3.70
CA LEU A 11 17.41 4.58 -4.90
C LEU A 11 18.80 4.95 -5.38
N THR A 12 19.77 5.11 -4.48
CA THR A 12 21.18 5.35 -4.87
C THR A 12 21.71 4.21 -5.75
N ARG A 13 21.26 2.97 -5.52
CA ARG A 13 21.67 1.79 -6.29
C ARG A 13 20.85 1.61 -7.57
N HIS A 14 19.54 1.85 -7.52
CA HIS A 14 18.63 1.48 -8.59
C HIS A 14 18.19 2.64 -9.48
N CYS A 15 18.01 3.84 -8.91
CA CYS A 15 17.54 5.02 -9.65
C CYS A 15 18.01 6.32 -8.98
N LYS A 16 19.32 6.61 -9.05
CA LYS A 16 19.91 7.82 -8.42
C LYS A 16 19.26 9.12 -8.88
N LYS A 17 18.81 9.20 -10.14
CA LYS A 17 18.14 10.37 -10.71
C LYS A 17 16.89 10.78 -9.92
N ALA A 18 16.16 9.82 -9.32
CA ALA A 18 15.00 10.10 -8.48
C ALA A 18 15.34 10.79 -7.14
N LEU A 19 16.63 10.84 -6.76
CA LEU A 19 17.12 11.62 -5.62
C LEU A 19 17.61 13.02 -6.00
N GLU A 20 17.72 13.32 -7.29
CA GLU A 20 18.25 14.59 -7.82
C GLU A 20 17.14 15.49 -8.36
N THR A 21 16.07 14.88 -8.91
CA THR A 21 14.96 15.59 -9.53
C THR A 21 13.64 14.90 -9.19
N PRO A 22 12.58 15.65 -8.82
CA PRO A 22 11.24 15.09 -8.68
C PRO A 22 10.80 14.43 -9.98
N MET A 23 10.38 13.19 -9.92
CA MET A 23 9.93 12.44 -11.09
C MET A 23 9.09 11.22 -10.66
N PRO A 24 8.20 10.71 -11.53
CA PRO A 24 7.64 9.39 -11.32
C PRO A 24 8.75 8.34 -11.42
N LEU A 25 8.77 7.40 -10.48
CA LEU A 25 9.83 6.38 -10.43
C LEU A 25 9.67 5.39 -11.61
N PRO A 26 10.72 5.08 -12.38
CA PRO A 26 10.65 4.09 -13.46
C PRO A 26 10.69 2.66 -12.88
N VAL A 27 9.54 2.18 -12.40
CA VAL A 27 9.41 0.91 -11.66
C VAL A 27 9.92 -0.27 -12.50
N ASP A 28 9.51 -0.35 -13.77
CA ASP A 28 9.89 -1.47 -14.66
C ASP A 28 11.41 -1.55 -14.87
N GLU A 29 12.08 -0.40 -15.04
CA GLU A 29 13.55 -0.37 -15.18
C GLU A 29 14.25 -0.86 -13.89
N ILE A 30 13.67 -0.54 -12.72
CA ILE A 30 14.19 -0.98 -11.43
C ILE A 30 14.07 -2.48 -11.29
N LEU A 31 12.90 -3.04 -11.61
CA LEU A 31 12.67 -4.49 -11.59
C LEU A 31 13.59 -5.23 -12.55
N GLN A 32 13.75 -4.70 -13.76
CA GLN A 32 14.66 -5.27 -14.75
C GLN A 32 16.12 -5.26 -14.26
N LYS A 33 16.59 -4.14 -13.69
CA LYS A 33 17.95 -4.05 -13.09
C LYS A 33 18.16 -4.99 -11.92
N ALA A 34 17.08 -5.29 -11.16
CA ALA A 34 17.11 -6.24 -10.07
C ALA A 34 17.01 -7.72 -10.56
N ASN A 35 16.94 -7.95 -11.88
CA ASN A 35 16.71 -9.26 -12.50
C ASN A 35 15.41 -9.93 -12.00
N LEU A 36 14.38 -9.13 -11.81
CA LEU A 36 13.04 -9.61 -11.47
C LEU A 36 12.20 -9.77 -12.72
N THR A 37 11.44 -10.87 -12.78
CA THR A 37 10.49 -11.15 -13.87
C THR A 37 9.07 -11.01 -13.34
N VAL A 38 8.30 -10.08 -13.89
CA VAL A 38 6.90 -9.88 -13.52
C VAL A 38 6.01 -10.81 -14.34
N LYS A 39 5.05 -11.47 -13.68
CA LYS A 39 4.00 -12.28 -14.31
C LYS A 39 2.65 -11.92 -13.70
N GLU A 40 1.67 -11.69 -14.56
CA GLU A 40 0.29 -11.47 -14.17
C GLU A 40 -0.42 -12.83 -14.04
N VAL A 41 -0.91 -13.11 -12.85
CA VAL A 41 -1.67 -14.32 -12.52
C VAL A 41 -2.67 -14.02 -11.43
N SER A 42 -3.86 -14.62 -11.47
CA SER A 42 -4.82 -14.48 -10.37
C SER A 42 -4.35 -15.25 -9.16
N LEU A 43 -4.07 -14.53 -8.08
CA LEU A 43 -3.46 -15.05 -6.86
C LEU A 43 -4.47 -15.58 -5.86
N SER A 44 -5.70 -15.08 -5.90
CA SER A 44 -6.75 -15.52 -4.98
C SER A 44 -8.14 -15.37 -5.57
N ARG A 45 -9.10 -16.15 -5.05
CA ARG A 45 -10.52 -16.07 -5.47
C ARG A 45 -11.13 -14.71 -5.18
N ASN A 46 -10.75 -14.10 -4.06
CA ASN A 46 -11.39 -12.89 -3.53
C ASN A 46 -10.61 -11.62 -3.85
N LEU A 47 -9.55 -11.71 -4.67
CA LEU A 47 -8.67 -10.57 -5.02
C LEU A 47 -8.08 -9.87 -3.77
N ASP A 48 -7.79 -10.65 -2.72
CA ASP A 48 -7.23 -10.16 -1.46
C ASP A 48 -5.69 -10.24 -1.41
N ILE A 49 -5.06 -10.84 -2.43
CA ILE A 49 -3.62 -10.91 -2.60
C ILE A 49 -3.24 -10.11 -3.84
N PHE A 50 -2.43 -9.08 -3.68
CA PHE A 50 -2.04 -8.18 -4.78
C PHE A 50 -0.75 -8.59 -5.46
N GLY A 51 0.17 -9.15 -4.71
CA GLY A 51 1.47 -9.54 -5.23
C GLY A 51 2.12 -10.62 -4.38
N CYS A 52 3.15 -11.22 -4.98
CA CYS A 52 3.97 -12.25 -4.34
C CYS A 52 5.35 -12.25 -4.98
N CYS A 53 6.40 -12.13 -4.18
CA CYS A 53 7.77 -12.31 -4.64
C CYS A 53 8.30 -13.70 -4.27
N LEU A 54 8.77 -14.45 -5.25
CA LEU A 54 9.44 -15.71 -4.99
C LEU A 54 10.92 -15.45 -4.69
N LEU A 55 11.26 -15.51 -3.42
CA LEU A 55 12.64 -15.37 -2.95
C LEU A 55 13.49 -16.63 -3.19
N LEU A 56 12.83 -17.77 -3.37
CA LEU A 56 13.39 -19.08 -3.71
C LEU A 56 12.52 -19.71 -4.80
N ASP A 57 13.06 -20.72 -5.51
CA ASP A 57 12.24 -21.56 -6.38
C ASP A 57 11.14 -22.22 -5.56
N GLY A 58 9.91 -22.13 -6.01
CA GLY A 58 8.78 -22.60 -5.22
C GLY A 58 7.49 -22.74 -6.00
N GLU A 59 6.51 -23.28 -5.30
CA GLU A 59 5.17 -23.49 -5.81
C GLU A 59 4.22 -22.47 -5.20
N VAL A 60 3.37 -21.88 -6.05
CA VAL A 60 2.32 -20.94 -5.66
C VAL A 60 0.98 -21.50 -6.10
N GLU A 61 0.00 -21.41 -5.22
CA GLU A 61 -1.38 -21.68 -5.58
C GLU A 61 -1.94 -20.45 -6.29
N ILE A 62 -2.38 -20.62 -7.53
CA ILE A 62 -3.03 -19.58 -8.35
C ILE A 62 -4.48 -19.97 -8.60
N TYR A 63 -5.36 -18.96 -8.70
CA TYR A 63 -6.78 -19.17 -8.91
C TYR A 63 -7.14 -19.05 -10.39
N ASP A 64 -7.94 -20.00 -10.88
CA ASP A 64 -8.47 -20.02 -12.24
C ASP A 64 -9.94 -19.58 -12.20
N HIS A 65 -10.21 -18.34 -12.58
CA HIS A 65 -11.57 -17.77 -12.55
C HIS A 65 -12.52 -18.45 -13.55
N GLU A 66 -12.01 -19.00 -14.66
CA GLU A 66 -12.85 -19.69 -15.64
C GLU A 66 -13.34 -21.04 -15.10
N GLN A 67 -12.46 -21.76 -14.40
CA GLN A 67 -12.77 -23.07 -13.85
C GLN A 67 -13.29 -23.02 -12.41
N GLY A 68 -13.15 -21.87 -11.73
CA GLY A 68 -13.52 -21.70 -10.34
C GLY A 68 -12.69 -22.54 -9.36
N THR A 69 -11.46 -22.92 -9.76
CA THR A 69 -10.59 -23.82 -8.99
C THR A 69 -9.18 -23.25 -8.84
N SER A 70 -8.50 -23.64 -7.77
CA SER A 70 -7.07 -23.36 -7.59
C SER A 70 -6.22 -24.43 -8.22
N LYS A 71 -5.06 -24.02 -8.73
CA LYS A 71 -4.00 -24.91 -9.21
C LYS A 71 -2.64 -24.47 -8.70
N THR A 72 -1.78 -25.43 -8.41
CA THR A 72 -0.40 -25.18 -8.00
C THR A 72 0.51 -25.04 -9.21
N VAL A 73 1.29 -23.98 -9.28
CA VAL A 73 2.24 -23.71 -10.37
C VAL A 73 3.62 -23.39 -9.79
N SER A 74 4.66 -24.00 -10.37
CA SER A 74 6.05 -23.73 -9.98
C SER A 74 6.60 -22.50 -10.70
N PHE A 75 7.28 -21.64 -9.95
CA PHE A 75 7.96 -20.46 -10.45
C PHE A 75 9.40 -20.40 -9.93
N PRO A 76 10.35 -19.90 -10.73
CA PRO A 76 11.72 -19.69 -10.27
C PRO A 76 11.83 -18.50 -9.33
N ALA A 77 12.87 -18.50 -8.50
CA ALA A 77 13.26 -17.35 -7.70
C ALA A 77 13.46 -16.09 -8.57
N GLY A 78 13.08 -14.94 -8.05
CA GLY A 78 13.09 -13.68 -8.80
C GLY A 78 11.84 -13.47 -9.67
N THR A 79 10.82 -14.32 -9.53
CA THR A 79 9.51 -14.06 -10.12
C THR A 79 8.66 -13.22 -9.18
N VAL A 80 8.14 -12.12 -9.68
CA VAL A 80 7.11 -11.30 -9.03
C VAL A 80 5.79 -11.62 -9.70
N LEU A 81 4.88 -12.20 -8.94
CA LEU A 81 3.50 -12.45 -9.36
C LEU A 81 2.66 -11.24 -8.96
N ILE A 82 1.78 -10.79 -9.85
CA ILE A 82 0.87 -9.68 -9.56
C ILE A 82 -0.54 -10.03 -10.03
N GLU A 83 -1.53 -9.64 -9.22
CA GLU A 83 -2.94 -9.79 -9.56
C GLU A 83 -3.30 -8.86 -10.72
N PRO A 84 -3.74 -9.38 -11.89
CA PRO A 84 -4.02 -8.57 -13.08
C PRO A 84 -5.12 -7.53 -12.85
N ASP A 85 -6.13 -7.86 -12.04
CA ASP A 85 -7.26 -6.97 -11.77
C ASP A 85 -6.95 -5.88 -10.74
N SER A 86 -5.78 -5.94 -10.08
CA SER A 86 -5.40 -4.97 -9.06
C SER A 86 -5.31 -3.53 -9.58
N GLU A 87 -4.86 -3.36 -10.82
CA GLU A 87 -4.78 -2.04 -11.47
C GLU A 87 -6.16 -1.48 -11.79
N ALA A 88 -7.07 -2.31 -12.32
CA ALA A 88 -8.44 -1.91 -12.63
C ALA A 88 -9.25 -1.55 -11.38
N MET A 89 -9.01 -2.24 -10.27
CA MET A 89 -9.72 -2.03 -9.01
C MET A 89 -9.16 -0.88 -8.17
N TYR A 90 -7.84 -0.73 -8.12
CA TYR A 90 -7.15 0.17 -7.18
C TYR A 90 -6.26 1.22 -7.86
N GLY A 91 -6.21 1.20 -9.19
CA GLY A 91 -5.44 2.14 -10.01
C GLY A 91 -3.96 1.78 -10.16
N GLU A 92 -3.32 2.41 -11.13
CA GLU A 92 -1.90 2.22 -11.47
C GLU A 92 -0.98 2.45 -10.26
N GLY A 93 -1.30 3.43 -9.42
CA GLY A 93 -0.51 3.75 -8.23
C GLY A 93 -0.43 2.59 -7.23
N ALA A 94 -1.50 1.80 -7.09
CA ALA A 94 -1.51 0.61 -6.25
C ALA A 94 -0.63 -0.50 -6.84
N LYS A 95 -0.75 -0.78 -8.15
CA LYS A 95 0.11 -1.74 -8.86
C LYS A 95 1.59 -1.40 -8.70
N ARG A 96 1.95 -0.13 -8.91
CA ARG A 96 3.32 0.36 -8.76
C ARG A 96 3.85 0.21 -7.34
N ASN A 97 2.99 0.47 -6.35
CA ASN A 97 3.35 0.28 -4.94
C ASN A 97 3.60 -1.20 -4.63
N THR A 98 2.76 -2.11 -5.13
CA THR A 98 2.94 -3.55 -4.98
C THR A 98 4.25 -4.01 -5.65
N LEU A 99 4.54 -3.59 -6.87
CA LEU A 99 5.78 -3.95 -7.56
C LEU A 99 7.05 -3.53 -6.79
N ILE A 100 7.07 -2.31 -6.24
CA ILE A 100 8.20 -1.85 -5.40
C ILE A 100 8.23 -2.59 -4.05
N HIS A 101 7.08 -2.90 -3.47
CA HIS A 101 6.98 -3.72 -2.26
C HIS A 101 7.65 -5.08 -2.47
N GLU A 102 7.35 -5.77 -3.55
CA GLU A 102 7.93 -7.07 -3.89
C GLU A 102 9.43 -6.98 -4.22
N ALA A 103 9.85 -5.91 -4.91
CA ALA A 103 11.27 -5.66 -5.17
C ALA A 103 12.07 -5.40 -3.88
N LEU A 104 11.46 -4.78 -2.88
CA LEU A 104 12.08 -4.58 -1.57
C LEU A 104 12.26 -5.90 -0.81
N HIS A 105 11.29 -6.82 -0.87
CA HIS A 105 11.46 -8.17 -0.34
C HIS A 105 12.62 -8.89 -1.03
N TRP A 106 12.70 -8.84 -2.36
CA TRP A 106 13.80 -9.44 -3.10
C TRP A 106 15.17 -8.94 -2.63
N GLU A 107 15.35 -7.64 -2.49
CA GLU A 107 16.63 -7.07 -2.10
C GLU A 107 16.95 -7.29 -0.61
N LYS A 108 15.94 -7.12 0.25
CA LYS A 108 16.16 -7.07 1.69
C LYS A 108 16.11 -8.44 2.35
N ASP A 109 15.21 -9.31 1.88
CA ASP A 109 14.84 -10.51 2.61
C ASP A 109 15.35 -11.81 1.96
N LYS A 110 15.78 -11.78 0.69
CA LYS A 110 16.26 -12.95 -0.05
C LYS A 110 17.33 -13.75 0.71
N THR A 111 18.39 -13.09 1.17
CA THR A 111 19.48 -13.76 1.89
C THR A 111 19.00 -14.43 3.18
N TYR A 112 18.05 -13.81 3.88
CA TYR A 112 17.45 -14.40 5.08
C TYR A 112 16.73 -15.71 4.73
N PHE A 113 15.93 -15.72 3.66
CA PHE A 113 15.20 -16.93 3.22
C PHE A 113 16.13 -18.01 2.66
N GLU A 114 17.21 -17.64 1.98
CA GLU A 114 18.25 -18.58 1.55
C GLU A 114 18.92 -19.30 2.75
N ILE A 115 19.26 -18.55 3.80
CA ILE A 115 19.80 -19.14 5.04
C ILE A 115 18.76 -20.02 5.72
N LEU A 116 17.49 -19.59 5.76
CA LEU A 116 16.40 -20.35 6.36
C LEU A 116 16.15 -21.66 5.61
N ALA A 117 16.21 -21.63 4.26
CA ALA A 117 16.09 -22.83 3.42
C ALA A 117 17.15 -23.86 3.73
N VAL A 118 18.42 -23.44 3.88
CA VAL A 118 19.52 -24.36 4.26
C VAL A 118 19.27 -24.96 5.64
N LYS A 119 18.77 -24.20 6.60
CA LYS A 119 18.45 -24.70 7.94
C LYS A 119 17.25 -25.65 7.93
N ASN A 120 16.22 -25.33 7.15
CA ASN A 120 14.98 -26.12 7.12
C ASN A 120 15.10 -27.37 6.24
N ALA A 121 16.03 -27.42 5.29
CA ALA A 121 16.36 -28.65 4.54
C ALA A 121 16.69 -29.81 5.47
N ALA A 122 17.27 -29.52 6.64
CA ALA A 122 17.53 -30.52 7.68
C ALA A 122 16.27 -30.90 8.48
N ALA A 123 15.20 -30.07 8.46
CA ALA A 123 13.97 -30.26 9.24
C ALA A 123 12.75 -30.67 8.38
N SER A 124 12.89 -30.78 7.06
CA SER A 124 11.81 -31.08 6.11
C SER A 124 10.61 -30.10 6.15
N GLU A 125 10.84 -28.87 6.56
CA GLU A 125 9.81 -27.82 6.62
C GLU A 125 9.72 -27.09 5.28
N LYS A 126 8.49 -26.92 4.75
CA LYS A 126 8.25 -26.14 3.53
C LYS A 126 8.33 -24.65 3.86
N LEU A 127 9.04 -23.89 3.01
CA LEU A 127 9.01 -22.43 3.01
C LEU A 127 7.95 -21.96 2.04
N TYR A 128 7.09 -21.05 2.52
CA TYR A 128 6.06 -20.44 1.69
C TYR A 128 6.54 -19.09 1.16
N PRO A 129 6.14 -18.70 -0.07
CA PRO A 129 6.42 -17.36 -0.58
C PRO A 129 5.73 -16.29 0.28
N ILE A 130 6.36 -15.12 0.37
CA ILE A 130 5.75 -13.95 1.02
C ILE A 130 4.70 -13.39 0.07
N MET A 131 3.51 -13.09 0.59
CA MET A 131 2.38 -12.58 -0.18
C MET A 131 1.89 -11.26 0.39
N CYS A 132 1.86 -10.22 -0.42
CA CYS A 132 1.26 -8.94 -0.08
C CYS A 132 -0.28 -9.04 -0.11
N ARG A 133 -0.92 -8.89 1.05
CA ARG A 133 -2.37 -9.00 1.21
C ARG A 133 -3.01 -7.66 1.57
N LEU A 134 -4.20 -7.41 1.07
CA LEU A 134 -5.00 -6.23 1.38
C LEU A 134 -5.27 -6.10 2.90
N SER A 135 -5.59 -7.21 3.56
CA SER A 135 -5.92 -7.25 5.00
C SER A 135 -4.74 -7.02 5.93
N GLU A 136 -3.51 -6.99 5.39
CA GLU A 136 -2.27 -6.89 6.18
C GLU A 136 -1.60 -5.51 6.05
N THR A 137 -2.37 -4.45 5.75
CA THR A 137 -1.86 -3.07 5.81
C THR A 137 -1.58 -2.66 7.26
N PHE A 138 -0.40 -3.02 7.74
CA PHE A 138 0.04 -2.68 9.09
C PHE A 138 0.48 -1.21 9.15
N TYR A 139 -0.39 -0.34 9.63
CA TYR A 139 -0.03 1.04 9.94
C TYR A 139 0.91 1.14 11.14
N GLU A 140 0.72 0.25 12.11
CA GLU A 140 1.54 0.17 13.30
C GLU A 140 2.53 -1.01 13.22
N PRO A 141 3.73 -0.87 13.83
CA PRO A 141 4.67 -1.99 13.89
C PRO A 141 4.04 -3.14 14.66
N PRO A 142 4.32 -4.41 14.27
CA PRO A 142 3.86 -5.57 15.02
C PRO A 142 4.26 -5.47 16.49
N GLU A 143 3.37 -5.85 17.39
CA GLU A 143 3.63 -5.80 18.82
C GLU A 143 4.73 -6.78 19.25
N GLY A 144 5.50 -6.38 20.26
CA GLY A 144 6.52 -7.20 20.89
C GLY A 144 7.86 -7.25 20.14
N LYS A 145 8.75 -8.12 20.61
CA LYS A 145 10.04 -8.34 19.97
C LYS A 145 9.87 -9.25 18.76
N LYS A 146 10.75 -9.08 17.75
CA LYS A 146 10.80 -9.96 16.58
C LYS A 146 11.03 -11.40 17.02
N THR A 147 10.00 -12.24 16.86
CA THR A 147 10.02 -13.68 17.13
C THR A 147 9.81 -14.44 15.81
N LYS A 148 10.03 -15.76 15.80
CA LYS A 148 9.73 -16.58 14.60
C LYS A 148 8.27 -16.47 14.16
N GLU A 149 7.34 -16.33 15.11
CA GLU A 149 5.88 -16.28 14.85
C GLU A 149 5.43 -14.97 14.20
N ASN A 150 6.12 -13.86 14.52
CA ASN A 150 5.76 -12.54 13.98
C ASN A 150 6.80 -11.99 13.00
N GLU A 151 7.79 -12.79 12.59
CA GLU A 151 8.89 -12.34 11.74
C GLU A 151 8.40 -11.89 10.36
N VAL A 152 7.52 -12.67 9.74
CA VAL A 152 6.91 -12.33 8.44
C VAL A 152 6.13 -11.03 8.54
N LYS A 153 5.37 -10.83 9.63
CA LYS A 153 4.64 -9.57 9.87
C LYS A 153 5.58 -8.37 9.93
N TRP A 154 6.77 -8.52 10.52
CA TRP A 154 7.77 -7.46 10.52
C TRP A 154 8.36 -7.18 9.14
N LEU A 155 8.57 -8.21 8.30
CA LEU A 155 9.05 -8.04 6.94
C LEU A 155 8.01 -7.30 6.09
N GLU A 156 6.75 -7.72 6.17
CA GLU A 156 5.61 -7.08 5.49
C GLU A 156 5.43 -5.63 5.95
N TRP A 157 5.41 -5.36 7.26
CA TRP A 157 5.31 -4.00 7.77
C TRP A 157 6.42 -3.09 7.24
N GLN A 158 7.66 -3.60 7.19
CA GLN A 158 8.77 -2.83 6.65
C GLN A 158 8.60 -2.55 5.16
N ALA A 159 8.21 -3.53 4.36
CA ALA A 159 8.02 -3.36 2.93
C ALA A 159 6.87 -2.38 2.63
N HIS A 160 5.73 -2.50 3.34
CA HIS A 160 4.62 -1.53 3.24
C HIS A 160 5.03 -0.10 3.58
N ARG A 161 5.89 0.09 4.58
CA ARG A 161 6.36 1.42 4.97
C ARG A 161 7.46 1.95 4.05
N LEU A 162 8.21 1.09 3.40
CA LEU A 162 9.33 1.47 2.51
C LEU A 162 8.85 1.77 1.09
N ALA A 163 7.91 1.02 0.53
CA ALA A 163 7.49 1.16 -0.86
C ALA A 163 7.02 2.59 -1.20
N PRO A 164 6.13 3.23 -0.44
CA PRO A 164 5.76 4.63 -0.69
C PRO A 164 6.94 5.61 -0.59
N ARG A 165 7.91 5.33 0.30
CA ARG A 165 9.09 6.18 0.46
C ARG A 165 10.08 6.07 -0.69
N VAL A 166 10.13 4.90 -1.32
CA VAL A 166 10.92 4.67 -2.55
C VAL A 166 10.24 5.37 -3.73
N LEU A 167 8.90 5.25 -3.86
CA LEU A 167 8.14 5.93 -4.91
C LEU A 167 8.16 7.45 -4.79
N MET A 168 8.26 7.97 -3.55
CA MET A 168 8.22 9.39 -3.21
C MET A 168 9.38 9.75 -2.27
N PRO A 169 10.62 9.89 -2.78
CA PRO A 169 11.79 10.21 -1.94
C PRO A 169 11.58 11.53 -1.19
N PHE A 170 11.95 11.56 0.08
CA PHE A 170 11.60 12.62 1.03
C PHE A 170 11.86 14.04 0.48
N GLU A 171 13.09 14.32 0.07
CA GLU A 171 13.46 15.65 -0.41
C GLU A 171 12.79 16.00 -1.75
N MET A 172 12.66 15.03 -2.65
CA MET A 172 12.07 15.27 -3.97
C MET A 172 10.56 15.41 -3.89
N PHE A 173 9.89 14.65 -3.02
CA PHE A 173 8.47 14.81 -2.73
C PHE A 173 8.21 16.19 -2.11
N LYS A 174 8.96 16.55 -1.07
CA LYS A 174 8.82 17.86 -0.40
C LYS A 174 9.05 19.02 -1.37
N LYS A 175 10.09 18.92 -2.23
CA LYS A 175 10.38 19.92 -3.26
C LYS A 175 9.20 20.08 -4.22
N LYS A 176 8.66 18.98 -4.76
CA LYS A 176 7.53 19.04 -5.70
C LYS A 176 6.26 19.59 -5.05
N ALA A 177 5.98 19.19 -3.82
CA ALA A 177 4.83 19.70 -3.08
C ALA A 177 4.94 21.22 -2.86
N LEU A 178 6.10 21.72 -2.48
CA LEU A 178 6.32 23.17 -2.31
C LEU A 178 6.20 23.92 -3.63
N GLU A 179 6.76 23.39 -4.74
CA GLU A 179 6.60 23.96 -6.08
C GLU A 179 5.13 24.12 -6.49
N LEU A 180 4.28 23.12 -6.19
CA LEU A 180 2.85 23.18 -6.47
C LEU A 180 2.15 24.21 -5.57
N ILE A 181 2.41 24.18 -4.27
CA ILE A 181 1.84 25.15 -3.30
C ILE A 181 2.17 26.58 -3.74
N ASP A 182 3.42 26.86 -4.08
CA ASP A 182 3.84 28.18 -4.55
C ASP A 182 3.15 28.58 -5.87
N SER A 183 2.94 27.60 -6.77
CA SER A 183 2.24 27.86 -8.04
C SER A 183 0.76 28.22 -7.85
N TYR A 184 0.08 27.62 -6.85
CA TYR A 184 -1.30 27.96 -6.54
C TYR A 184 -1.46 29.35 -5.92
N GLN A 185 -0.44 29.84 -5.21
CA GLN A 185 -0.44 31.17 -4.59
C GLN A 185 -0.18 32.30 -5.59
N ASN A 186 0.09 31.97 -6.87
CA ASN A 186 0.30 32.96 -7.90
C ASN A 186 -1.04 33.71 -8.20
N PRO A 187 -1.11 35.05 -8.05
CA PRO A 187 -2.32 35.83 -8.27
C PRO A 187 -2.89 35.75 -9.70
N GLN A 188 -2.11 35.20 -10.64
CA GLN A 188 -2.53 35.00 -12.04
C GLN A 188 -3.25 33.65 -12.26
N ASN A 189 -3.28 32.78 -11.26
CA ASN A 189 -3.98 31.52 -11.30
C ASN A 189 -5.35 31.66 -10.65
N ASP A 190 -6.43 31.40 -11.40
CA ASP A 190 -7.80 31.33 -10.88
C ASP A 190 -8.08 30.07 -10.04
N ILE A 191 -7.03 29.34 -9.65
CA ILE A 191 -7.14 28.10 -8.89
C ILE A 191 -7.19 28.44 -7.40
N ILE A 192 -8.27 28.06 -6.74
CA ILE A 192 -8.35 28.09 -5.25
C ILE A 192 -7.57 26.86 -4.74
N PRO A 193 -6.41 27.07 -4.10
CA PRO A 193 -5.63 25.95 -3.61
C PRO A 193 -6.39 25.27 -2.47
N SER A 194 -6.73 24.01 -2.69
CA SER A 194 -7.26 23.13 -1.64
C SER A 194 -6.29 21.98 -1.38
N CYS A 195 -6.38 21.38 -0.19
CA CYS A 195 -5.61 20.17 0.11
C CYS A 195 -5.89 19.07 -0.90
N ASP A 196 -7.14 18.96 -1.33
CA ASP A 196 -7.58 17.95 -2.31
C ASP A 196 -6.94 18.16 -3.69
N THR A 197 -6.83 19.39 -4.15
CA THR A 197 -6.12 19.75 -5.39
C THR A 197 -4.64 19.34 -5.33
N LEU A 198 -3.98 19.65 -4.22
CA LEU A 198 -2.57 19.27 -4.05
C LEU A 198 -2.37 17.75 -4.02
N ILE A 199 -3.26 17.02 -3.35
CA ILE A 199 -3.23 15.56 -3.29
C ILE A 199 -3.41 14.98 -4.70
N GLU A 200 -4.35 15.50 -5.49
CA GLU A 200 -4.60 15.07 -6.86
C GLU A 200 -3.39 15.30 -7.75
N ASP A 201 -2.85 16.52 -7.74
CA ASP A 201 -1.71 16.89 -8.58
C ASP A 201 -0.45 16.08 -8.22
N LEU A 202 -0.19 15.85 -6.93
CA LEU A 202 0.92 15.01 -6.48
C LEU A 202 0.70 13.53 -6.82
N SER A 203 -0.54 13.03 -6.67
CA SER A 203 -0.92 11.67 -7.02
C SER A 203 -0.67 11.40 -8.51
N THR A 204 -1.13 12.31 -9.35
CA THR A 204 -0.92 12.26 -10.80
C THR A 204 0.55 12.37 -11.16
N PHE A 205 1.29 13.30 -10.53
CA PHE A 205 2.72 13.51 -10.83
C PHE A 205 3.58 12.30 -10.48
N PHE A 206 3.42 11.73 -9.27
CA PHE A 206 4.24 10.58 -8.82
C PHE A 206 3.67 9.22 -9.27
N ILE A 207 2.44 9.20 -9.80
CA ILE A 207 1.68 8.00 -10.16
C ILE A 207 1.59 7.05 -8.96
N VAL A 208 0.97 7.54 -7.90
CA VAL A 208 0.74 6.84 -6.62
C VAL A 208 -0.68 7.10 -6.13
N SER A 209 -1.17 6.30 -5.18
CA SER A 209 -2.49 6.52 -4.62
C SER A 209 -2.58 7.83 -3.82
N ARG A 210 -3.75 8.45 -3.81
CA ARG A 210 -4.06 9.66 -3.01
C ARG A 210 -3.80 9.44 -1.52
N VAL A 211 -4.10 8.24 -1.02
CA VAL A 211 -3.83 7.85 0.37
C VAL A 211 -2.32 7.89 0.67
N SER A 212 -1.49 7.38 -0.23
CA SER A 212 -0.02 7.44 -0.09
C SER A 212 0.49 8.89 -0.05
N ILE A 213 -0.10 9.79 -0.85
CA ILE A 213 0.22 11.22 -0.82
C ILE A 213 -0.12 11.84 0.54
N LYS A 214 -1.31 11.57 1.07
CA LYS A 214 -1.74 12.10 2.38
C LYS A 214 -0.75 11.75 3.49
N TYR A 215 -0.41 10.47 3.61
CA TYR A 215 0.59 10.03 4.59
C TYR A 215 1.96 10.68 4.33
N ARG A 216 2.35 10.83 3.07
CA ARG A 216 3.64 11.42 2.75
C ARG A 216 3.69 12.92 3.08
N LEU A 217 2.62 13.67 2.87
CA LEU A 217 2.49 15.08 3.29
C LEU A 217 2.62 15.24 4.82
N ILE A 218 2.01 14.33 5.59
CA ILE A 218 2.18 14.26 7.05
C ILE A 218 3.65 14.04 7.41
N GLU A 219 4.28 13.05 6.81
CA GLU A 219 5.66 12.66 7.10
C GLU A 219 6.69 13.77 6.79
N VAL A 220 6.46 14.56 5.74
CA VAL A 220 7.33 15.68 5.36
C VAL A 220 7.00 17.00 6.10
N GLY A 221 5.97 17.00 6.95
CA GLY A 221 5.58 18.14 7.79
C GLY A 221 4.97 19.32 7.03
N LEU A 222 4.25 19.06 5.93
CA LEU A 222 3.64 20.11 5.11
C LEU A 222 2.17 20.41 5.46
N LEU A 223 1.56 19.65 6.37
CA LEU A 223 0.15 19.79 6.72
C LEU A 223 -0.25 21.21 7.17
N GLY A 224 0.53 21.82 8.02
CA GLY A 224 0.23 23.17 8.55
C GLY A 224 0.34 24.31 7.53
N ARG A 225 0.67 24.02 6.27
CA ARG A 225 0.75 25.03 5.20
C ARG A 225 -0.43 25.03 4.23
N ILE A 226 -1.36 24.08 4.39
CA ILE A 226 -2.45 23.88 3.42
C ILE A 226 -3.76 24.07 4.13
N SER A 227 -4.58 25.02 3.66
CA SER A 227 -5.94 25.21 4.17
C SER A 227 -6.82 24.00 3.87
N GLY A 228 -7.68 23.61 4.80
CA GLY A 228 -8.59 22.45 4.66
C GLY A 228 -8.02 21.12 5.17
N PHE A 229 -6.78 21.12 5.67
CA PHE A 229 -6.20 19.93 6.31
C PHE A 229 -6.55 19.83 7.80
N GLU A 230 -6.84 20.97 8.43
CA GLU A 230 -7.22 21.01 9.85
C GLU A 230 -8.52 20.23 10.12
N ASP A 231 -9.48 20.32 9.20
CA ASP A 231 -10.75 19.58 9.30
C ASP A 231 -10.56 18.08 9.11
N PHE A 232 -9.58 17.67 8.30
CA PHE A 232 -9.30 16.27 8.05
C PHE A 232 -8.55 15.62 9.21
N ASP A 233 -7.58 16.33 9.81
CA ASP A 233 -6.88 15.85 11.01
C ASP A 233 -7.83 15.76 12.22
N ALA A 234 -8.80 16.66 12.34
CA ALA A 234 -9.83 16.58 13.38
C ALA A 234 -10.71 15.33 13.20
N VAL A 235 -11.18 15.06 11.99
CA VAL A 235 -11.98 13.85 11.68
C VAL A 235 -11.15 12.58 11.87
N PHE A 236 -9.88 12.56 11.45
CA PHE A 236 -9.00 11.39 11.64
C PHE A 236 -8.54 11.23 13.09
N ALA A 237 -8.33 12.33 13.83
CA ALA A 237 -8.01 12.29 15.25
C ALA A 237 -9.20 11.84 16.08
N GLU A 238 -10.43 12.21 15.71
CA GLU A 238 -11.65 11.67 16.31
C GLU A 238 -11.82 10.17 16.00
N ILE A 239 -11.57 9.74 14.76
CA ILE A 239 -11.61 8.34 14.37
C ILE A 239 -10.52 7.52 15.07
N ASN A 240 -9.29 8.04 15.19
CA ASN A 240 -8.18 7.33 15.84
C ASN A 240 -8.20 7.44 17.38
N ASN A 241 -8.79 8.48 17.95
CA ASN A 241 -8.90 8.65 19.40
C ASN A 241 -10.18 8.07 19.99
N SER A 242 -11.23 7.87 19.19
CA SER A 242 -12.40 7.13 19.64
C SER A 242 -12.06 5.65 19.65
N LYS A 243 -11.93 5.06 20.84
CA LYS A 243 -11.93 3.61 21.02
C LYS A 243 -13.29 2.98 20.68
N GLU A 244 -14.20 3.76 20.14
CA GLU A 244 -15.55 3.38 19.80
C GLU A 244 -15.68 3.12 18.31
N LEU A 245 -16.57 2.21 17.98
CA LEU A 245 -16.97 1.85 16.63
C LEU A 245 -17.33 3.11 15.83
N VAL A 246 -16.64 3.36 14.75
CA VAL A 246 -17.07 4.35 13.76
C VAL A 246 -18.06 3.67 12.84
N ALA A 247 -19.34 3.79 13.18
CA ALA A 247 -20.44 3.40 12.34
C ALA A 247 -21.10 4.66 11.80
N LEU A 248 -21.11 4.83 10.47
CA LEU A 248 -21.70 5.96 9.79
C LEU A 248 -23.08 5.59 9.28
N THR A 249 -24.07 6.42 9.57
CA THR A 249 -25.35 6.33 8.87
C THR A 249 -25.16 6.64 7.39
N PRO A 250 -26.06 6.18 6.49
CA PRO A 250 -25.99 6.52 5.07
C PRO A 250 -25.93 8.02 4.78
N VAL A 251 -26.57 8.85 5.61
CA VAL A 251 -26.55 10.31 5.48
C VAL A 251 -25.16 10.87 5.83
N GLU A 252 -24.58 10.44 6.94
CA GLU A 252 -23.23 10.85 7.35
C GLU A 252 -22.18 10.37 6.35
N ALA A 253 -22.27 9.10 5.90
CA ALA A 253 -21.40 8.58 4.86
C ALA A 253 -21.49 9.39 3.57
N TYR A 254 -22.71 9.75 3.12
CA TYR A 254 -22.93 10.58 1.95
C TYR A 254 -22.35 11.99 2.12
N GLN A 255 -22.53 12.62 3.28
CA GLN A 255 -21.95 13.93 3.57
C GLN A 255 -20.42 13.88 3.56
N LEU A 256 -19.80 12.91 4.22
CA LEU A 256 -18.36 12.68 4.20
C LEU A 256 -17.83 12.41 2.79
N LEU A 257 -18.52 11.57 2.01
CA LEU A 257 -18.16 11.25 0.62
C LEU A 257 -18.29 12.47 -0.31
N SER A 258 -19.16 13.43 0.00
CA SER A 258 -19.29 14.68 -0.76
C SER A 258 -18.21 15.70 -0.41
N LEU A 259 -17.67 15.64 0.82
CA LEU A 259 -16.60 16.50 1.31
C LEU A 259 -15.20 15.97 0.92
N ASP A 260 -15.03 14.67 0.85
CA ASP A 260 -13.74 14.04 0.56
C ASP A 260 -13.87 12.86 -0.42
N SER A 261 -13.42 13.06 -1.66
CA SER A 261 -13.42 12.02 -2.68
C SER A 261 -12.57 10.80 -2.33
N SER A 262 -11.59 10.93 -1.43
CA SER A 262 -10.75 9.81 -0.98
C SER A 262 -11.49 8.82 -0.07
N LEU A 263 -12.56 9.27 0.60
CA LEU A 263 -13.45 8.38 1.33
C LEU A 263 -14.23 7.44 0.39
N ARG A 264 -14.44 7.85 -0.87
CA ARG A 264 -15.02 6.95 -1.90
C ARG A 264 -14.12 5.76 -2.17
N GLU A 265 -12.81 5.99 -2.26
CA GLU A 265 -11.83 4.90 -2.42
C GLU A 265 -11.81 3.97 -1.21
N TRP A 266 -11.97 4.51 -0.01
CA TRP A 266 -12.07 3.71 1.21
C TRP A 266 -13.32 2.84 1.24
N VAL A 267 -14.47 3.40 0.85
CA VAL A 267 -15.74 2.67 0.80
C VAL A 267 -15.72 1.67 -0.37
N SER A 268 -15.24 2.07 -1.55
CA SER A 268 -15.11 1.19 -2.71
C SER A 268 -14.01 0.14 -2.53
N GLY A 269 -12.97 0.43 -1.75
CA GLY A 269 -11.89 -0.49 -1.41
C GLY A 269 -12.26 -1.57 -0.39
N GLY A 270 -13.52 -1.65 0.03
CA GLY A 270 -14.00 -2.68 0.96
C GLY A 270 -13.52 -2.51 2.40
N GLN A 271 -12.94 -1.36 2.75
CA GLN A 271 -12.56 -1.06 4.13
C GLN A 271 -13.77 -0.77 5.02
N PHE A 272 -14.87 -0.33 4.41
CA PHE A 272 -16.16 -0.19 5.06
C PHE A 272 -17.17 -1.11 4.37
N VAL A 273 -17.98 -1.78 5.17
CA VAL A 273 -19.08 -2.62 4.70
C VAL A 273 -20.40 -2.12 5.27
N PHE A 274 -21.50 -2.39 4.57
CA PHE A 274 -22.82 -2.06 5.04
C PHE A 274 -23.35 -3.23 5.90
N ALA A 275 -23.65 -2.96 7.17
CA ALA A 275 -24.17 -3.93 8.12
C ALA A 275 -25.24 -3.25 9.00
N ASP A 276 -26.40 -3.86 9.15
CA ASP A 276 -27.52 -3.40 10.01
C ASP A 276 -27.88 -1.91 9.85
N GLY A 277 -27.79 -1.38 8.64
CA GLY A 277 -28.13 0.03 8.34
C GLY A 277 -26.99 1.04 8.47
N TYR A 278 -25.79 0.60 8.76
CA TYR A 278 -24.59 1.44 8.93
C TYR A 278 -23.45 1.03 8.01
N PHE A 279 -22.61 2.01 7.64
CA PHE A 279 -21.30 1.74 7.08
C PHE A 279 -20.28 1.58 8.21
N VAL A 280 -19.67 0.41 8.30
CA VAL A 280 -18.79 0.00 9.41
C VAL A 280 -17.47 -0.53 8.85
N LEU A 281 -16.37 -0.32 9.58
CA LEU A 281 -15.10 -0.92 9.23
C LEU A 281 -15.23 -2.45 9.08
N ALA A 282 -14.67 -2.99 7.99
CA ALA A 282 -14.68 -4.41 7.67
C ALA A 282 -13.70 -5.20 8.58
N ASP A 283 -13.96 -5.18 9.88
CA ASP A 283 -13.18 -5.88 10.89
C ASP A 283 -14.08 -6.83 11.68
N LYS A 284 -13.62 -8.07 11.89
CA LYS A 284 -14.31 -9.11 12.68
C LYS A 284 -14.65 -8.66 14.11
N LYS A 285 -14.00 -7.62 14.61
CA LYS A 285 -14.33 -7.01 15.90
C LYS A 285 -15.69 -6.31 15.87
N TYR A 286 -16.12 -5.84 14.71
CA TYR A 286 -17.31 -5.00 14.55
C TYR A 286 -18.41 -5.67 13.75
N ILE A 287 -18.08 -6.69 12.95
CA ILE A 287 -19.03 -7.37 12.07
C ILE A 287 -18.94 -8.89 12.20
N THR A 288 -20.08 -9.52 12.08
CA THR A 288 -20.25 -10.98 12.03
C THR A 288 -20.98 -11.35 10.74
N ALA A 289 -20.46 -12.32 10.00
CA ALA A 289 -21.14 -12.89 8.85
C ALA A 289 -22.14 -13.96 9.31
N LYS A 290 -23.40 -13.84 8.87
CA LYS A 290 -24.47 -14.84 9.05
C LYS A 290 -25.00 -15.25 7.69
N GLU A 291 -25.92 -16.25 7.65
CA GLU A 291 -26.51 -16.74 6.41
C GLU A 291 -27.30 -15.68 5.63
N ASP A 292 -27.84 -14.70 6.33
CA ASP A 292 -28.65 -13.59 5.81
C ASP A 292 -27.85 -12.30 5.53
N GLY A 293 -26.54 -12.26 5.84
CA GLY A 293 -25.70 -11.11 5.54
C GLY A 293 -24.67 -10.76 6.61
N LEU A 294 -24.19 -9.51 6.55
CA LEU A 294 -23.27 -8.95 7.54
C LEU A 294 -24.04 -8.20 8.62
N HIS A 295 -23.74 -8.51 9.86
CA HIS A 295 -24.36 -7.93 11.05
C HIS A 295 -23.31 -7.29 11.96
N LEU A 296 -23.73 -6.30 12.73
CA LEU A 296 -22.91 -5.76 13.82
C LEU A 296 -22.72 -6.82 14.91
N THR A 297 -21.54 -6.84 15.55
CA THR A 297 -21.22 -7.76 16.67
C THR A 297 -21.87 -7.35 17.97
#